data_3c605e4905e8b30dbb17dd24abb96ce8
#
_entry.id   3c605e4905e8b30dbb17dd24abb96ce8
#
_cell.length_a   1.000
_cell.length_b   1.000
_cell.length_c   1.000
_cell.angle_alpha   90.00
_cell.angle_beta   90.00
_cell.angle_gamma   90.00
#
_symmetry.space_group_name_H-M   'P 1'
#
loop_
_entity.id
_entity.type
_entity.pdbx_description
1 polymer ?
#
loop_
_entity_poly.entity_id
_entity_poly.type
_entity_poly.pdbx_seq_one_letter_code
_entity_poly.pdbx_strand_id
1 'polypeptide(L)'
;MEHIRNFCIIAHIDHGKSTLADRMMELTGTVTKRDMKQQLLDSMDLEREKGITIKLAPVRMKYEYTSEAGAAPSTATRLVSPVDSIDGGRNTAPQPGAYDLNLIDTPGHVDFSYEVSRSLQACEGAVLVVDASQGIQAQTLANVYLAMEQDLAIIPVLNKVDLPAADVPRVSKQVINLLGCDESDIIHISAKTGQNVPQVLRAIVERIPAPVSPLAVQAERMAAQDGKTPSIPTRALIFDSYYDDYRGVILYVRVVDGTIPKGADITMMATGARGLALEVGHLSPTMQPDPLLGTGEIGYIVTNLKTTREARVGDTVTLKKYFE
;
A
#
# COMPACT_ATOMS: atom_id res chain seq x y z
N MET A 1 0.49 12.94 8.06
CA MET A 1 1.22 11.81 7.46
C MET A 1 1.53 10.69 8.47
N GLU A 2 1.81 11.00 9.74
CA GLU A 2 2.21 10.01 10.76
C GLU A 2 1.18 8.89 10.99
N HIS A 3 -0.09 9.14 10.73
CA HIS A 3 -1.19 8.18 10.85
C HIS A 3 -1.54 7.44 9.53
N ILE A 4 -0.73 7.58 8.49
CA ILE A 4 -0.94 6.88 7.22
C ILE A 4 0.01 5.69 7.14
N ARG A 5 -0.49 4.54 6.63
CA ARG A 5 0.33 3.37 6.29
C ARG A 5 -0.09 2.88 4.91
N ASN A 6 0.84 2.95 3.96
CA ASN A 6 0.62 2.46 2.60
C ASN A 6 1.32 1.11 2.45
N PHE A 7 0.59 0.09 2.10
CA PHE A 7 1.12 -1.25 2.00
C PHE A 7 0.40 -2.08 0.93
N CYS A 8 1.06 -3.11 0.48
CA CYS A 8 0.49 -4.13 -0.37
C CYS A 8 0.57 -5.52 0.28
N ILE A 9 -0.14 -6.49 -0.28
CA ILE A 9 -0.03 -7.89 0.10
C ILE A 9 0.62 -8.64 -1.05
N ILE A 10 1.77 -9.25 -0.80
CA ILE A 10 2.47 -10.13 -1.75
C ILE A 10 2.31 -11.58 -1.32
N ALA A 11 1.86 -12.42 -2.26
CA ALA A 11 1.60 -13.83 -2.01
C ALA A 11 1.66 -14.62 -3.31
N HIS A 12 1.89 -15.93 -3.19
CA HIS A 12 1.61 -16.85 -4.29
C HIS A 12 0.10 -17.06 -4.46
N ILE A 13 -0.30 -17.56 -5.63
CA ILE A 13 -1.69 -17.95 -5.90
C ILE A 13 -2.14 -18.94 -4.82
N ASP A 14 -3.38 -18.81 -4.36
CA ASP A 14 -3.99 -19.65 -3.32
C ASP A 14 -3.34 -19.62 -1.93
N HIS A 15 -2.36 -18.76 -1.66
CA HIS A 15 -1.81 -18.58 -0.31
C HIS A 15 -2.75 -17.79 0.63
N GLY A 16 -3.87 -17.24 0.11
CA GLY A 16 -4.92 -16.60 0.89
C GLY A 16 -4.82 -15.08 0.97
N LYS A 17 -4.22 -14.44 -0.05
CA LYS A 17 -4.12 -12.98 -0.19
C LYS A 17 -5.48 -12.29 -0.08
N SER A 18 -6.42 -12.60 -0.98
CA SER A 18 -7.75 -11.98 -1.03
C SER A 18 -8.56 -12.28 0.25
N THR A 19 -8.41 -13.50 0.80
CA THR A 19 -9.05 -13.86 2.08
C THR A 19 -8.52 -13.01 3.24
N LEU A 20 -7.22 -12.71 3.27
CA LEU A 20 -6.64 -11.83 4.28
C LEU A 20 -7.12 -10.39 4.10
N ALA A 21 -7.14 -9.88 2.87
CA ALA A 21 -7.67 -8.55 2.56
C ALA A 21 -9.14 -8.39 2.99
N ASP A 22 -9.98 -9.37 2.66
CA ASP A 22 -11.38 -9.42 3.09
C ASP A 22 -11.50 -9.36 4.61
N ARG A 23 -10.68 -10.14 5.32
CA ARG A 23 -10.71 -10.19 6.78
C ARG A 23 -10.23 -8.88 7.42
N MET A 24 -9.24 -8.22 6.82
CA MET A 24 -8.81 -6.89 7.27
C MET A 24 -9.92 -5.85 7.11
N MET A 25 -10.62 -5.83 5.97
CA MET A 25 -11.75 -4.93 5.72
C MET A 25 -12.92 -5.18 6.68
N GLU A 26 -13.18 -6.45 7.03
CA GLU A 26 -14.19 -6.80 8.03
C GLU A 26 -13.82 -6.30 9.43
N LEU A 27 -12.57 -6.52 9.86
CA LEU A 27 -12.09 -6.14 11.20
C LEU A 27 -12.00 -4.63 11.39
N THR A 28 -11.68 -3.89 10.33
CA THR A 28 -11.65 -2.41 10.37
C THR A 28 -13.03 -1.78 10.18
N GLY A 29 -14.07 -2.58 9.93
CA GLY A 29 -15.41 -2.09 9.67
C GLY A 29 -15.57 -1.33 8.35
N THR A 30 -14.59 -1.43 7.46
CA THR A 30 -14.63 -0.80 6.11
C THR A 30 -15.78 -1.36 5.28
N VAL A 31 -16.07 -2.65 5.49
CA VAL A 31 -17.22 -3.32 4.89
C VAL A 31 -18.04 -3.99 5.99
N THR A 32 -19.37 -3.83 5.94
CA THR A 32 -20.24 -4.47 6.93
C THR A 32 -20.32 -5.98 6.66
N LYS A 33 -20.52 -6.79 7.72
CA LYS A 33 -20.69 -8.26 7.58
C LYS A 33 -21.79 -8.65 6.60
N ARG A 34 -22.79 -7.78 6.43
CA ARG A 34 -23.94 -8.00 5.54
C ARG A 34 -23.56 -7.82 4.06
N ASP A 35 -22.65 -6.89 3.79
CA ASP A 35 -22.23 -6.53 2.42
C ASP A 35 -20.97 -7.28 2.00
N MET A 36 -20.39 -8.06 2.95
CA MET A 36 -19.18 -8.83 2.71
C MET A 36 -19.45 -9.97 1.74
N LYS A 37 -18.78 -9.94 0.60
CA LYS A 37 -18.71 -11.03 -0.38
C LYS A 37 -17.30 -11.59 -0.36
N GLN A 38 -17.14 -12.87 -0.60
CA GLN A 38 -15.80 -13.46 -0.76
C GLN A 38 -15.09 -12.79 -1.94
N GLN A 39 -13.80 -12.48 -1.76
CA GLN A 39 -12.97 -11.83 -2.76
C GLN A 39 -13.58 -10.49 -3.22
N LEU A 40 -13.91 -9.63 -2.25
CA LEU A 40 -14.61 -8.37 -2.51
C LEU A 40 -13.84 -7.44 -3.46
N LEU A 41 -12.50 -7.45 -3.40
CA LEU A 41 -11.63 -6.63 -4.25
C LEU A 41 -11.50 -7.20 -5.66
N ASP A 42 -11.72 -8.51 -5.85
CA ASP A 42 -11.74 -9.14 -7.16
C ASP A 42 -13.07 -8.78 -7.89
N SER A 43 -13.04 -7.66 -8.61
CA SER A 43 -14.23 -7.04 -9.21
C SER A 43 -14.67 -7.69 -10.52
N MET A 44 -13.77 -8.39 -11.21
CA MET A 44 -14.03 -9.04 -12.50
C MET A 44 -14.53 -10.47 -12.30
N ASP A 45 -15.49 -10.91 -13.12
CA ASP A 45 -15.97 -12.30 -13.08
C ASP A 45 -14.83 -13.30 -13.34
N LEU A 46 -13.87 -12.93 -14.20
CA LEU A 46 -12.69 -13.73 -14.49
C LEU A 46 -11.77 -13.90 -13.27
N GLU A 47 -11.60 -12.84 -12.46
CA GLU A 47 -10.82 -12.89 -11.23
C GLU A 47 -11.42 -13.90 -10.25
N ARG A 48 -12.74 -13.84 -10.06
CA ARG A 48 -13.48 -14.76 -9.19
C ARG A 48 -13.48 -16.19 -9.69
N GLU A 49 -13.64 -16.39 -11.01
CA GLU A 49 -13.63 -17.72 -11.64
C GLU A 49 -12.27 -18.38 -11.52
N LYS A 50 -11.18 -17.63 -11.71
CA LYS A 50 -9.81 -18.13 -11.69
C LYS A 50 -9.14 -18.07 -10.33
N GLY A 51 -9.74 -17.37 -9.35
CA GLY A 51 -9.14 -17.15 -8.02
C GLY A 51 -7.87 -16.31 -8.05
N ILE A 52 -7.71 -15.43 -9.04
CA ILE A 52 -6.53 -14.57 -9.21
C ILE A 52 -6.94 -13.11 -9.29
N THR A 53 -6.18 -12.23 -8.64
CA THR A 53 -6.33 -10.79 -8.80
C THR A 53 -5.62 -10.36 -10.09
N ILE A 54 -6.30 -9.61 -10.94
CA ILE A 54 -5.79 -9.10 -12.22
C ILE A 54 -5.63 -7.58 -12.13
N LYS A 55 -6.66 -6.89 -11.59
CA LYS A 55 -6.72 -5.44 -11.53
C LYS A 55 -6.29 -4.93 -10.15
N LEU A 56 -5.50 -3.85 -10.14
CA LEU A 56 -5.15 -3.18 -8.92
C LEU A 56 -6.38 -2.53 -8.27
N ALA A 57 -6.55 -2.74 -6.97
CA ALA A 57 -7.63 -2.15 -6.20
C ALA A 57 -7.10 -1.53 -4.91
N PRO A 58 -6.87 -0.20 -4.88
CA PRO A 58 -6.53 0.46 -3.63
C PRO A 58 -7.75 0.55 -2.72
N VAL A 59 -7.55 0.34 -1.41
CA VAL A 59 -8.61 0.48 -0.39
C VAL A 59 -8.06 1.17 0.83
N ARG A 60 -8.74 2.22 1.29
CA ARG A 60 -8.48 2.87 2.56
C ARG A 60 -9.34 2.24 3.65
N MET A 61 -8.69 1.79 4.71
CA MET A 61 -9.31 1.24 5.92
C MET A 61 -8.98 2.14 7.09
N LYS A 62 -9.95 2.43 7.97
CA LYS A 62 -9.71 3.14 9.22
C LYS A 62 -9.49 2.15 10.35
N TYR A 63 -8.38 2.29 11.06
CA TYR A 63 -8.00 1.40 12.15
C TYR A 63 -7.67 2.17 13.42
N GLU A 64 -8.35 1.84 14.51
CA GLU A 64 -8.06 2.41 15.83
C GLU A 64 -6.93 1.61 16.49
N TYR A 65 -5.75 2.20 16.52
CA TYR A 65 -4.60 1.60 17.19
C TYR A 65 -4.57 1.99 18.66
N THR A 66 -4.50 0.97 19.52
CA THR A 66 -4.34 1.13 20.96
C THR A 66 -2.99 0.53 21.37
N SER A 67 -2.18 1.33 22.07
CA SER A 67 -0.97 0.83 22.69
C SER A 67 -1.35 -0.01 23.91
N GLU A 68 -1.13 -1.31 23.89
CA GLU A 68 -1.19 -2.12 25.10
C GLU A 68 0.04 -1.78 25.96
N ALA A 69 -0.21 -1.23 27.15
CA ALA A 69 0.85 -0.98 28.12
C ALA A 69 1.48 -2.33 28.53
N GLY A 70 2.69 -2.62 28.03
CA GLY A 70 3.45 -3.80 28.41
C GLY A 70 4.01 -4.66 27.29
N ALA A 71 3.60 -4.49 26.04
CA ALA A 71 4.30 -5.12 24.93
C ALA A 71 5.57 -4.30 24.64
N ALA A 72 6.75 -4.87 24.90
CA ALA A 72 8.00 -4.29 24.42
C ALA A 72 7.87 -4.05 22.92
N PRO A 73 8.34 -2.90 22.41
CA PRO A 73 8.35 -2.67 20.97
C PRO A 73 9.13 -3.84 20.36
N SER A 74 8.45 -4.63 19.51
CA SER A 74 9.14 -5.63 18.71
C SER A 74 10.26 -4.90 18.01
N THR A 75 11.51 -5.27 18.31
CA THR A 75 12.67 -4.86 17.53
C THR A 75 12.56 -5.57 16.19
N ALA A 76 11.58 -5.14 15.39
CA ALA A 76 11.47 -5.60 14.02
C ALA A 76 12.79 -5.26 13.36
N THR A 77 13.53 -6.30 13.04
CA THR A 77 14.72 -6.19 12.20
C THR A 77 14.22 -5.59 10.88
N ARG A 78 14.32 -4.27 10.74
CA ARG A 78 14.37 -3.68 9.41
C ARG A 78 15.44 -4.49 8.70
N LEU A 79 15.12 -5.09 7.58
CA LEU A 79 16.16 -5.47 6.63
C LEU A 79 16.83 -4.15 6.26
N VAL A 80 17.93 -3.86 6.95
CA VAL A 80 18.56 -2.54 7.02
C VAL A 80 19.11 -2.23 5.64
N SER A 81 18.47 -1.30 4.95
CA SER A 81 19.16 -0.57 3.90
C SER A 81 20.21 0.34 4.51
N PRO A 82 21.43 0.45 3.93
CA PRO A 82 22.48 1.34 4.40
C PRO A 82 22.13 2.83 4.37
N VAL A 83 20.93 3.19 3.97
CA VAL A 83 20.45 4.58 3.82
C VAL A 83 19.98 5.20 5.15
N ASP A 84 19.95 4.45 6.25
CA ASP A 84 19.55 4.94 7.58
C ASP A 84 20.44 6.07 8.15
N SER A 85 21.50 6.47 7.42
CA SER A 85 22.45 7.50 7.86
C SER A 85 22.23 8.88 7.24
N ILE A 86 21.31 9.06 6.28
CA ILE A 86 21.16 10.34 5.57
C ILE A 86 19.83 11.05 5.86
N ASP A 87 18.78 10.34 6.20
CA ASP A 87 17.49 10.94 6.53
C ASP A 87 17.19 10.80 8.03
N GLY A 88 17.09 11.93 8.70
CA GLY A 88 16.55 12.06 10.06
C GLY A 88 15.06 11.65 10.12
N GLY A 89 14.73 10.47 9.58
CA GLY A 89 13.43 9.85 9.69
C GLY A 89 13.13 9.65 11.16
N ARG A 90 12.18 10.43 11.68
CA ARG A 90 11.67 10.31 13.04
C ARG A 90 11.06 8.93 13.20
N ASN A 91 11.85 7.99 13.70
CA ASN A 91 11.37 6.68 14.15
C ASN A 91 10.63 6.91 15.49
N THR A 92 9.56 7.69 15.45
CA THR A 92 8.68 7.87 16.60
C THR A 92 7.83 6.61 16.72
N ALA A 93 7.82 6.02 17.91
CA ALA A 93 6.91 4.90 18.21
C ALA A 93 5.47 5.31 17.83
N PRO A 94 4.69 4.40 17.22
CA PRO A 94 3.33 4.71 16.81
C PRO A 94 2.51 5.14 18.01
N GLN A 95 1.79 6.26 17.85
CA GLN A 95 0.95 6.81 18.90
C GLN A 95 -0.46 6.18 18.81
N PRO A 96 -1.13 5.94 19.95
CA PRO A 96 -2.53 5.54 19.94
C PRO A 96 -3.39 6.52 19.18
N GLY A 97 -4.35 6.02 18.39
CA GLY A 97 -5.27 6.83 17.61
C GLY A 97 -5.73 6.18 16.32
N ALA A 98 -6.48 6.93 15.54
CA ALA A 98 -7.00 6.49 14.25
C ALA A 98 -5.91 6.54 13.18
N TYR A 99 -5.73 5.43 12.47
CA TYR A 99 -4.82 5.28 11.34
C TYR A 99 -5.60 5.05 10.05
N ASP A 100 -5.12 5.65 8.97
CA ASP A 100 -5.55 5.35 7.61
C ASP A 100 -4.60 4.29 7.02
N LEU A 101 -5.11 3.07 6.89
CA LEU A 101 -4.40 1.94 6.30
C LEU A 101 -4.80 1.84 4.83
N ASN A 102 -3.89 2.21 3.92
CA ASN A 102 -4.11 2.12 2.49
C ASN A 102 -3.51 0.81 1.98
N LEU A 103 -4.36 -0.15 1.67
CA LEU A 103 -3.99 -1.41 1.02
C LEU A 103 -4.05 -1.21 -0.49
N ILE A 104 -3.00 -1.60 -1.22
CA ILE A 104 -3.04 -1.82 -2.66
C ILE A 104 -3.07 -3.34 -2.89
N ASP A 105 -4.20 -3.86 -3.36
CA ASP A 105 -4.29 -5.28 -3.72
C ASP A 105 -3.55 -5.53 -5.03
N THR A 106 -2.56 -6.43 -5.00
CA THR A 106 -1.64 -6.68 -6.12
C THR A 106 -1.91 -8.04 -6.75
N PRO A 107 -1.75 -8.19 -8.08
CA PRO A 107 -1.77 -9.49 -8.71
C PRO A 107 -0.73 -10.44 -8.11
N GLY A 108 -1.10 -11.71 -7.96
CA GLY A 108 -0.17 -12.75 -7.46
C GLY A 108 0.58 -13.52 -8.55
N HIS A 109 0.21 -13.34 -9.83
CA HIS A 109 0.74 -14.10 -10.96
C HIS A 109 1.99 -13.43 -11.57
N VAL A 110 2.96 -14.23 -12.01
CA VAL A 110 4.23 -13.72 -12.60
C VAL A 110 4.04 -12.89 -13.86
N ASP A 111 2.99 -13.14 -14.63
CA ASP A 111 2.69 -12.37 -15.85
C ASP A 111 2.34 -10.91 -15.56
N PHE A 112 1.99 -10.58 -14.32
CA PHE A 112 1.66 -9.23 -13.84
C PHE A 112 2.79 -8.59 -13.02
N SER A 113 4.03 -8.99 -13.23
CA SER A 113 5.19 -8.46 -12.49
C SER A 113 5.34 -6.93 -12.61
N TYR A 114 4.90 -6.38 -13.75
CA TYR A 114 4.92 -4.95 -13.99
C TYR A 114 3.89 -4.19 -13.13
N GLU A 115 2.68 -4.72 -13.00
CA GLU A 115 1.62 -4.21 -12.13
C GLU A 115 2.05 -4.29 -10.65
N VAL A 116 2.67 -5.42 -10.26
CA VAL A 116 3.23 -5.59 -8.91
C VAL A 116 4.29 -4.54 -8.63
N SER A 117 5.28 -4.37 -9.51
CA SER A 117 6.34 -3.38 -9.34
C SER A 117 5.81 -1.95 -9.14
N ARG A 118 4.77 -1.54 -9.86
CA ARG A 118 4.15 -0.22 -9.72
C ARG A 118 3.43 -0.04 -8.39
N SER A 119 2.72 -1.07 -7.94
CA SER A 119 2.05 -1.06 -6.63
C SER A 119 3.05 -0.92 -5.50
N LEU A 120 4.18 -1.65 -5.61
CA LEU A 120 5.26 -1.58 -4.64
C LEU A 120 5.84 -0.16 -4.54
N GLN A 121 6.02 0.55 -5.67
CA GLN A 121 6.50 1.94 -5.69
C GLN A 121 5.56 2.93 -4.98
N ALA A 122 4.29 2.59 -4.84
CA ALA A 122 3.31 3.42 -4.15
C ALA A 122 3.21 3.12 -2.65
N CYS A 123 3.95 2.14 -2.13
CA CYS A 123 3.88 1.65 -0.75
C CYS A 123 5.17 1.91 0.02
N GLU A 124 5.07 1.92 1.35
CA GLU A 124 6.18 1.90 2.31
C GLU A 124 6.43 0.50 2.87
N GLY A 125 5.47 -0.43 2.70
CA GLY A 125 5.63 -1.78 3.20
C GLY A 125 4.85 -2.82 2.43
N ALA A 126 5.17 -4.09 2.71
CA ALA A 126 4.51 -5.24 2.13
C ALA A 126 4.23 -6.32 3.19
N VAL A 127 3.05 -6.90 3.15
CA VAL A 127 2.70 -8.08 3.95
C VAL A 127 2.96 -9.31 3.08
N LEU A 128 3.98 -10.09 3.45
CA LEU A 128 4.33 -11.33 2.76
C LEU A 128 3.50 -12.49 3.33
N VAL A 129 2.58 -13.04 2.54
CA VAL A 129 1.73 -14.15 2.95
C VAL A 129 2.26 -15.46 2.36
N VAL A 130 2.61 -16.40 3.23
CA VAL A 130 3.08 -17.74 2.87
C VAL A 130 2.13 -18.79 3.45
N ASP A 131 1.73 -19.76 2.64
CA ASP A 131 0.92 -20.90 3.07
C ASP A 131 1.78 -21.86 3.90
N ALA A 132 1.38 -22.12 5.15
CA ALA A 132 2.09 -22.99 6.07
C ALA A 132 2.16 -24.47 5.61
N SER A 133 1.31 -24.90 4.69
CA SER A 133 1.34 -26.24 4.11
C SER A 133 2.25 -26.38 2.91
N GLN A 134 2.30 -25.33 2.07
CA GLN A 134 3.05 -25.36 0.80
C GLN A 134 4.48 -24.79 0.96
N GLY A 135 4.63 -23.71 1.74
CA GLY A 135 5.90 -22.99 1.89
C GLY A 135 6.15 -21.99 0.76
N ILE A 136 7.39 -21.55 0.64
CA ILE A 136 7.79 -20.53 -0.33
C ILE A 136 7.80 -21.11 -1.75
N GLN A 137 7.16 -20.40 -2.67
CA GLN A 137 7.08 -20.72 -4.09
C GLN A 137 7.89 -19.72 -4.94
N ALA A 138 8.22 -20.07 -6.18
CA ALA A 138 9.04 -19.23 -7.07
C ALA A 138 8.48 -17.81 -7.26
N GLN A 139 7.16 -17.67 -7.39
CA GLN A 139 6.50 -16.36 -7.50
C GLN A 139 6.66 -15.51 -6.24
N THR A 140 6.61 -16.16 -5.07
CA THR A 140 6.86 -15.48 -3.79
C THR A 140 8.26 -14.87 -3.77
N LEU A 141 9.27 -15.62 -4.21
CA LEU A 141 10.65 -15.13 -4.29
C LEU A 141 10.78 -13.90 -5.19
N ALA A 142 10.22 -13.96 -6.41
CA ALA A 142 10.27 -12.85 -7.35
C ALA A 142 9.66 -11.57 -6.77
N ASN A 143 8.48 -11.68 -6.15
CA ASN A 143 7.79 -10.53 -5.56
C ASN A 143 8.51 -9.99 -4.31
N VAL A 144 9.14 -10.86 -3.50
CA VAL A 144 9.96 -10.42 -2.36
C VAL A 144 11.18 -9.64 -2.82
N TYR A 145 11.88 -10.09 -3.86
CA TYR A 145 13.02 -9.35 -4.43
C TYR A 145 12.61 -7.98 -4.97
N LEU A 146 11.46 -7.89 -5.66
CA LEU A 146 10.94 -6.59 -6.11
C LEU A 146 10.61 -5.67 -4.93
N ALA A 147 10.08 -6.20 -3.82
CA ALA A 147 9.82 -5.42 -2.62
C ALA A 147 11.12 -4.94 -1.95
N MET A 148 12.16 -5.80 -1.92
CA MET A 148 13.48 -5.45 -1.40
C MET A 148 14.17 -4.38 -2.26
N GLU A 149 14.05 -4.44 -3.59
CA GLU A 149 14.58 -3.41 -4.51
C GLU A 149 13.95 -2.03 -4.29
N GLN A 150 12.73 -1.99 -3.75
CA GLN A 150 12.03 -0.74 -3.40
C GLN A 150 12.21 -0.34 -1.92
N ASP A 151 13.11 -0.99 -1.18
CA ASP A 151 13.37 -0.75 0.25
C ASP A 151 12.12 -0.83 1.15
N LEU A 152 11.15 -1.69 0.81
CA LEU A 152 9.91 -1.82 1.57
C LEU A 152 10.13 -2.58 2.89
N ALA A 153 9.44 -2.13 3.94
CA ALA A 153 9.33 -2.90 5.18
C ALA A 153 8.48 -4.16 4.94
N ILE A 154 9.06 -5.36 5.11
CA ILE A 154 8.36 -6.62 4.86
C ILE A 154 7.90 -7.23 6.18
N ILE A 155 6.59 -7.51 6.28
CA ILE A 155 5.97 -8.21 7.42
C ILE A 155 5.70 -9.65 7.00
N PRO A 156 6.44 -10.66 7.52
CA PRO A 156 6.20 -12.05 7.20
C PRO A 156 4.99 -12.60 7.95
N VAL A 157 4.09 -13.26 7.21
CA VAL A 157 2.86 -13.86 7.72
C VAL A 157 2.75 -15.30 7.21
N LEU A 158 2.67 -16.26 8.12
CA LEU A 158 2.31 -17.65 7.81
C LEU A 158 0.81 -17.83 7.93
N ASN A 159 0.18 -18.14 6.81
CA ASN A 159 -1.27 -18.35 6.75
C ASN A 159 -1.62 -19.84 6.70
N LYS A 160 -2.88 -20.13 6.98
CA LYS A 160 -3.48 -21.47 6.98
C LYS A 160 -2.89 -22.41 8.05
N VAL A 161 -2.49 -21.84 9.19
CA VAL A 161 -1.99 -22.64 10.33
C VAL A 161 -3.04 -23.58 10.95
N ASP A 162 -4.32 -23.39 10.60
CA ASP A 162 -5.45 -24.23 10.99
C ASP A 162 -5.52 -25.55 10.21
N LEU A 163 -4.78 -25.70 9.12
CA LEU A 163 -4.82 -26.91 8.30
C LEU A 163 -4.01 -28.05 8.94
N PRO A 164 -4.49 -29.29 8.90
CA PRO A 164 -3.73 -30.46 9.39
C PRO A 164 -2.39 -30.68 8.66
N ALA A 165 -2.28 -30.20 7.42
CA ALA A 165 -1.07 -30.28 6.60
C ALA A 165 -0.08 -29.13 6.84
N ALA A 166 -0.37 -28.20 7.75
CA ALA A 166 0.50 -27.09 8.07
C ALA A 166 1.79 -27.57 8.76
N ASP A 167 2.93 -27.19 8.21
CA ASP A 167 4.26 -27.46 8.77
C ASP A 167 4.94 -26.13 9.11
N VAL A 168 4.46 -25.53 10.18
CA VAL A 168 4.90 -24.21 10.66
C VAL A 168 6.43 -24.18 10.88
N PRO A 169 7.07 -25.15 11.57
CA PRO A 169 8.52 -25.08 11.82
C PRO A 169 9.36 -25.12 10.53
N ARG A 170 8.96 -25.90 9.55
CA ARG A 170 9.66 -26.01 8.27
C ARG A 170 9.52 -24.71 7.48
N VAL A 171 8.31 -24.17 7.37
CA VAL A 171 8.04 -22.97 6.58
C VAL A 171 8.60 -21.72 7.26
N SER A 172 8.55 -21.60 8.59
CA SER A 172 9.21 -20.52 9.33
C SER A 172 10.72 -20.46 9.00
N LYS A 173 11.42 -21.62 9.00
CA LYS A 173 12.84 -21.66 8.60
C LYS A 173 13.07 -21.16 7.18
N GLN A 174 12.19 -21.47 6.23
CA GLN A 174 12.30 -20.96 4.86
C GLN A 174 12.16 -19.42 4.82
N VAL A 175 11.21 -18.86 5.58
CA VAL A 175 10.98 -17.42 5.66
C VAL A 175 12.17 -16.71 6.33
N ILE A 176 12.68 -17.26 7.45
CA ILE A 176 13.88 -16.75 8.13
C ILE A 176 15.09 -16.73 7.19
N ASN A 177 15.32 -17.82 6.45
CA ASN A 177 16.43 -17.89 5.50
C ASN A 177 16.29 -16.90 4.33
N LEU A 178 15.04 -16.62 3.91
CA LEU A 178 14.78 -15.68 2.81
C LEU A 178 14.96 -14.22 3.24
N LEU A 179 14.40 -13.86 4.40
CA LEU A 179 14.33 -12.49 4.87
C LEU A 179 15.45 -12.10 5.85
N GLY A 180 16.14 -13.08 6.46
CA GLY A 180 17.10 -12.82 7.53
C GLY A 180 16.45 -12.28 8.81
N CYS A 181 15.16 -12.51 9.02
CA CYS A 181 14.39 -12.08 10.19
C CYS A 181 14.46 -13.10 11.33
N ASP A 182 14.02 -12.71 12.53
CA ASP A 182 13.87 -13.61 13.66
C ASP A 182 12.52 -14.38 13.59
N GLU A 183 12.43 -15.53 14.25
CA GLU A 183 11.19 -16.32 14.30
C GLU A 183 10.04 -15.54 14.98
N SER A 184 10.34 -14.68 15.94
CA SER A 184 9.40 -13.79 16.60
C SER A 184 8.78 -12.73 15.70
N ASP A 185 9.40 -12.44 14.54
CA ASP A 185 8.86 -11.48 13.57
C ASP A 185 7.74 -12.07 12.72
N ILE A 186 7.64 -13.40 12.66
CA ILE A 186 6.68 -14.12 11.82
C ILE A 186 5.34 -14.21 12.53
N ILE A 187 4.29 -13.71 11.90
CA ILE A 187 2.93 -13.75 12.44
C ILE A 187 2.22 -15.00 11.88
N HIS A 188 1.79 -15.87 12.77
CA HIS A 188 1.06 -17.10 12.42
C HIS A 188 -0.44 -16.86 12.44
N ILE A 189 -1.12 -17.01 11.29
CA ILE A 189 -2.56 -16.68 11.16
C ILE A 189 -3.36 -17.79 10.48
N SER A 190 -4.66 -17.71 10.66
CA SER A 190 -5.63 -18.29 9.73
C SER A 190 -6.56 -17.18 9.24
N ALA A 191 -6.36 -16.73 8.01
CA ALA A 191 -7.23 -15.73 7.40
C ALA A 191 -8.69 -16.23 7.28
N LYS A 192 -8.87 -17.53 7.07
CA LYS A 192 -10.19 -18.17 6.99
C LYS A 192 -10.96 -18.06 8.31
N THR A 193 -10.33 -18.37 9.44
CA THR A 193 -10.97 -18.33 10.76
C THR A 193 -10.90 -16.97 11.43
N GLY A 194 -10.02 -16.07 10.97
CA GLY A 194 -9.73 -14.78 11.59
C GLY A 194 -8.68 -14.85 12.71
N GLN A 195 -8.12 -16.04 12.99
CA GLN A 195 -7.13 -16.22 14.05
C GLN A 195 -5.90 -15.34 13.79
N ASN A 196 -5.53 -14.55 14.79
CA ASN A 196 -4.35 -13.66 14.80
C ASN A 196 -4.30 -12.58 13.70
N VAL A 197 -5.37 -12.38 12.91
CA VAL A 197 -5.41 -11.30 11.92
C VAL A 197 -5.32 -9.88 12.55
N PRO A 198 -5.90 -9.61 13.74
CA PRO A 198 -5.68 -8.35 14.43
C PRO A 198 -4.20 -8.02 14.70
N GLN A 199 -3.35 -9.04 14.92
CA GLN A 199 -1.91 -8.84 15.08
C GLN A 199 -1.23 -8.34 13.80
N VAL A 200 -1.74 -8.74 12.63
CA VAL A 200 -1.23 -8.23 11.34
C VAL A 200 -1.56 -6.75 11.18
N LEU A 201 -2.79 -6.31 11.49
CA LEU A 201 -3.19 -4.90 11.47
C LEU A 201 -2.32 -4.06 12.43
N ARG A 202 -2.06 -4.59 13.63
CA ARG A 202 -1.16 -3.97 14.60
C ARG A 202 0.27 -3.86 14.06
N ALA A 203 0.81 -4.95 13.51
CA ALA A 203 2.15 -4.97 12.95
C ALA A 203 2.32 -3.99 11.76
N ILE A 204 1.28 -3.79 10.94
CA ILE A 204 1.26 -2.78 9.88
C ILE A 204 1.50 -1.38 10.47
N VAL A 205 0.80 -1.02 11.55
CA VAL A 205 0.99 0.28 12.21
C VAL A 205 2.37 0.40 12.83
N GLU A 206 2.87 -0.66 13.47
CA GLU A 206 4.12 -0.66 14.24
C GLU A 206 5.37 -0.76 13.37
N ARG A 207 5.32 -1.51 12.26
CA ARG A 207 6.51 -1.89 11.48
C ARG A 207 6.63 -1.17 10.15
N ILE A 208 5.51 -0.76 9.53
CA ILE A 208 5.55 0.01 8.28
C ILE A 208 5.74 1.48 8.62
N PRO A 209 6.73 2.17 8.04
CA PRO A 209 6.93 3.59 8.29
C PRO A 209 5.80 4.43 7.71
N ALA A 210 5.61 5.62 8.27
CA ALA A 210 4.75 6.62 7.68
C ALA A 210 5.35 7.12 6.34
N PRO A 211 4.52 7.53 5.37
CA PRO A 211 5.02 8.13 4.14
C PRO A 211 5.79 9.42 4.44
N VAL A 212 6.86 9.64 3.68
CA VAL A 212 7.72 10.82 3.81
C VAL A 212 7.57 11.68 2.57
N SER A 213 7.52 13.00 2.75
CA SER A 213 7.61 13.98 1.66
C SER A 213 9.07 14.42 1.51
N PRO A 214 9.78 14.00 0.45
CA PRO A 214 11.19 14.38 0.28
C PRO A 214 11.38 15.89 0.18
N LEU A 215 10.46 16.59 -0.49
CA LEU A 215 10.55 18.04 -0.63
C LEU A 215 10.20 18.78 0.68
N ALA A 216 9.30 18.25 1.52
CA ALA A 216 9.04 18.85 2.82
C ALA A 216 10.26 18.75 3.74
N VAL A 217 10.93 17.59 3.77
CA VAL A 217 12.17 17.41 4.53
C VAL A 217 13.25 18.38 4.06
N GLN A 218 13.41 18.53 2.73
CA GLN A 218 14.36 19.48 2.18
C GLN A 218 14.00 20.93 2.53
N ALA A 219 12.72 21.30 2.44
CA ALA A 219 12.22 22.62 2.77
C ALA A 219 12.44 22.98 4.26
N GLU A 220 12.22 22.04 5.18
CA GLU A 220 12.51 22.21 6.59
C GLU A 220 14.00 22.47 6.85
N ARG A 221 14.90 21.72 6.17
CA ARG A 221 16.36 21.94 6.27
C ARG A 221 16.77 23.33 5.76
N MET A 222 16.20 23.77 4.63
CA MET A 222 16.49 25.10 4.08
C MET A 222 15.94 26.21 4.98
N ALA A 223 14.72 26.03 5.51
CA ALA A 223 14.11 27.01 6.43
C ALA A 223 14.92 27.17 7.72
N ALA A 224 15.54 26.09 8.22
CA ALA A 224 16.42 26.13 9.39
C ALA A 224 17.73 26.92 9.12
N GLN A 225 18.18 27.00 7.86
CA GLN A 225 19.39 27.73 7.47
C GLN A 225 19.09 29.19 7.12
N ASP A 226 18.06 29.45 6.33
CA ASP A 226 17.79 30.76 5.71
C ASP A 226 16.54 31.46 6.25
N GLY A 227 15.79 30.83 7.15
CA GLY A 227 14.55 31.38 7.74
C GLY A 227 13.38 31.51 6.75
N LYS A 228 13.51 30.98 5.53
CA LYS A 228 12.46 31.00 4.48
C LYS A 228 11.95 29.60 4.21
N THR A 229 10.65 29.39 4.34
CA THR A 229 10.02 28.13 3.95
C THR A 229 9.70 28.18 2.44
N PRO A 230 10.35 27.37 1.60
CA PRO A 230 10.05 27.34 0.17
C PRO A 230 8.65 26.74 -0.08
N SER A 231 8.01 27.13 -1.16
CA SER A 231 6.77 26.53 -1.63
C SER A 231 7.06 25.09 -2.10
N ILE A 232 6.31 24.12 -1.57
CA ILE A 232 6.46 22.71 -1.97
C ILE A 232 5.60 22.46 -3.19
N PRO A 233 6.19 22.12 -4.37
CA PRO A 233 5.42 21.74 -5.55
C PRO A 233 4.69 20.41 -5.32
N THR A 234 3.48 20.31 -5.85
CA THR A 234 2.70 19.08 -5.81
C THR A 234 3.26 18.05 -6.78
N ARG A 235 3.47 16.82 -6.31
CA ARG A 235 3.86 15.67 -7.10
C ARG A 235 3.07 14.44 -6.66
N ALA A 236 2.42 13.78 -7.61
CA ALA A 236 1.72 12.53 -7.35
C ALA A 236 2.09 11.49 -8.40
N LEU A 237 2.47 10.30 -7.96
CA LEU A 237 2.79 9.15 -8.81
C LEU A 237 1.50 8.51 -9.31
N ILE A 238 1.38 8.33 -10.62
CA ILE A 238 0.32 7.51 -11.23
C ILE A 238 0.79 6.05 -11.17
N PHE A 239 0.18 5.23 -10.33
CA PHE A 239 0.51 3.80 -10.28
C PHE A 239 -0.46 2.92 -11.08
N ASP A 240 -1.66 3.43 -11.40
CA ASP A 240 -2.59 2.80 -12.34
C ASP A 240 -3.52 3.82 -12.99
N SER A 241 -4.09 3.48 -14.14
CA SER A 241 -5.07 4.31 -14.85
C SER A 241 -5.99 3.47 -15.72
N TYR A 242 -7.26 3.86 -15.78
CA TYR A 242 -8.23 3.19 -16.64
C TYR A 242 -9.24 4.19 -17.20
N TYR A 243 -9.93 3.78 -18.26
CA TYR A 243 -11.01 4.54 -18.86
C TYR A 243 -12.36 4.02 -18.37
N ASP A 244 -13.19 4.92 -17.92
CA ASP A 244 -14.58 4.68 -17.54
C ASP A 244 -15.48 5.39 -18.54
N ASP A 245 -16.49 4.69 -19.11
CA ASP A 245 -17.35 5.22 -20.16
C ASP A 245 -18.17 6.45 -19.72
N TYR A 246 -18.40 6.62 -18.42
CA TYR A 246 -19.21 7.70 -17.86
C TYR A 246 -18.36 8.81 -17.24
N ARG A 247 -17.21 8.47 -16.69
CA ARG A 247 -16.35 9.38 -15.92
C ARG A 247 -15.08 9.80 -16.66
N GLY A 248 -14.75 9.17 -17.78
CA GLY A 248 -13.51 9.41 -18.55
C GLY A 248 -12.31 8.70 -17.94
N VAL A 249 -11.12 9.31 -18.07
CA VAL A 249 -9.89 8.72 -17.54
C VAL A 249 -9.81 8.93 -16.04
N ILE A 250 -9.69 7.82 -15.31
CA ILE A 250 -9.50 7.78 -13.86
C ILE A 250 -8.07 7.34 -13.58
N LEU A 251 -7.38 8.10 -12.73
CA LEU A 251 -6.01 7.84 -12.30
C LEU A 251 -6.02 7.36 -10.87
N TYR A 252 -5.30 6.29 -10.58
CA TYR A 252 -4.93 5.93 -9.21
C TYR A 252 -3.56 6.52 -8.90
N VAL A 253 -3.51 7.32 -7.85
CA VAL A 253 -2.32 8.11 -7.54
C VAL A 253 -1.91 7.96 -6.07
N ARG A 254 -0.60 8.09 -5.83
CA ARG A 254 -0.04 8.38 -4.53
C ARG A 254 0.51 9.80 -4.54
N VAL A 255 0.03 10.65 -3.65
CA VAL A 255 0.56 12.01 -3.47
C VAL A 255 1.87 11.93 -2.69
N VAL A 256 2.98 12.27 -3.36
CA VAL A 256 4.31 12.27 -2.74
C VAL A 256 4.58 13.57 -2.01
N ASP A 257 4.26 14.71 -2.65
CA ASP A 257 4.43 16.04 -2.08
C ASP A 257 3.23 16.93 -2.38
N GLY A 258 2.94 17.86 -1.48
CA GLY A 258 1.90 18.87 -1.67
C GLY A 258 0.49 18.30 -1.60
N THR A 259 -0.44 18.91 -2.31
CA THR A 259 -1.87 18.54 -2.31
C THR A 259 -2.50 18.70 -3.69
N ILE A 260 -3.51 17.90 -3.99
CA ILE A 260 -4.31 18.00 -5.21
C ILE A 260 -5.76 18.28 -4.81
N PRO A 261 -6.23 19.53 -4.89
CA PRO A 261 -7.62 19.85 -4.62
C PRO A 261 -8.54 19.46 -5.81
N LYS A 262 -9.79 19.16 -5.49
CA LYS A 262 -10.85 19.02 -6.49
C LYS A 262 -10.95 20.29 -7.33
N GLY A 263 -11.08 20.14 -8.66
CA GLY A 263 -11.19 21.25 -9.59
C GLY A 263 -9.86 21.89 -9.97
N ALA A 264 -8.72 21.35 -9.54
CA ALA A 264 -7.41 21.90 -9.88
C ALA A 264 -7.00 21.61 -11.34
N ASP A 265 -6.32 22.57 -11.96
CA ASP A 265 -5.61 22.36 -13.22
C ASP A 265 -4.37 21.50 -12.96
N ILE A 266 -4.31 20.35 -13.62
CA ILE A 266 -3.22 19.37 -13.49
C ILE A 266 -2.46 19.21 -14.80
N THR A 267 -1.20 18.81 -14.70
CA THR A 267 -0.34 18.51 -15.83
C THR A 267 0.41 17.20 -15.56
N MET A 268 0.48 16.35 -16.58
CA MET A 268 1.29 15.13 -16.59
C MET A 268 2.72 15.50 -16.96
N MET A 269 3.69 15.21 -16.11
CA MET A 269 5.07 15.72 -16.31
C MET A 269 5.77 15.08 -17.50
N ALA A 270 5.56 13.78 -17.75
CA ALA A 270 6.23 13.08 -18.84
C ALA A 270 5.55 13.30 -20.21
N THR A 271 4.21 13.30 -20.24
CA THR A 271 3.48 13.46 -21.50
C THR A 271 3.22 14.94 -21.86
N GLY A 272 3.30 15.84 -20.89
CA GLY A 272 2.91 17.25 -21.04
C GLY A 272 1.39 17.45 -21.17
N ALA A 273 0.59 16.40 -21.05
CA ALA A 273 -0.86 16.49 -21.17
C ALA A 273 -1.43 17.33 -20.02
N ARG A 274 -2.38 18.20 -20.36
CA ARG A 274 -3.05 19.09 -19.41
C ARG A 274 -4.49 18.62 -19.20
N GLY A 275 -4.94 18.66 -17.96
CA GLY A 275 -6.29 18.23 -17.59
C GLY A 275 -6.79 18.95 -16.36
N LEU A 276 -8.01 18.58 -15.97
CA LEU A 276 -8.68 19.09 -14.78
C LEU A 276 -8.94 17.91 -13.85
N ALA A 277 -8.64 18.05 -12.56
CA ALA A 277 -9.04 17.10 -11.53
C ALA A 277 -10.52 17.32 -11.18
N LEU A 278 -11.43 16.76 -11.99
CA LEU A 278 -12.88 16.96 -11.84
C LEU A 278 -13.37 16.49 -10.47
N GLU A 279 -12.86 15.36 -10.02
CA GLU A 279 -13.12 14.78 -8.71
C GLU A 279 -11.82 14.15 -8.19
N VAL A 280 -11.60 14.23 -6.90
CA VAL A 280 -10.53 13.52 -6.18
C VAL A 280 -11.14 12.82 -4.99
N GLY A 281 -10.51 11.74 -4.53
CA GLY A 281 -11.00 11.00 -3.38
C GLY A 281 -10.25 9.70 -3.15
N HIS A 282 -10.78 8.89 -2.25
CA HIS A 282 -10.23 7.58 -1.90
C HIS A 282 -11.24 6.45 -2.18
N LEU A 283 -10.80 5.20 -2.09
CA LEU A 283 -11.66 4.02 -2.21
C LEU A 283 -11.83 3.36 -0.82
N SER A 284 -13.10 3.04 -0.47
CA SER A 284 -13.41 2.38 0.82
C SER A 284 -14.69 1.49 0.71
N PRO A 285 -14.68 0.35 0.04
CA PRO A 285 -13.97 -0.03 -1.20
C PRO A 285 -14.44 0.73 -2.43
N THR A 286 -15.61 1.38 -2.39
CA THR A 286 -16.14 2.22 -3.46
C THR A 286 -15.52 3.61 -3.41
N MET A 287 -15.55 4.31 -4.54
CA MET A 287 -15.05 5.69 -4.65
C MET A 287 -15.81 6.61 -3.70
N GLN A 288 -15.06 7.29 -2.83
CA GLN A 288 -15.54 8.31 -1.91
C GLN A 288 -14.87 9.64 -2.27
N PRO A 289 -15.66 10.66 -2.67
CA PRO A 289 -15.09 11.94 -3.04
C PRO A 289 -14.59 12.71 -1.81
N ASP A 290 -13.41 13.31 -1.95
CA ASP A 290 -12.79 14.18 -0.96
C ASP A 290 -12.64 15.62 -1.51
N PRO A 291 -12.48 16.63 -0.66
CA PRO A 291 -12.20 17.99 -1.12
C PRO A 291 -10.78 18.13 -1.72
N LEU A 292 -9.85 17.32 -1.25
CA LEU A 292 -8.45 17.28 -1.72
C LEU A 292 -7.80 15.94 -1.39
N LEU A 293 -6.72 15.60 -2.09
CA LEU A 293 -5.77 14.57 -1.71
C LEU A 293 -4.52 15.22 -1.12
N GLY A 294 -4.12 14.79 0.06
CA GLY A 294 -2.96 15.28 0.79
C GLY A 294 -1.71 14.44 0.60
N THR A 295 -0.57 14.97 1.04
CA THR A 295 0.72 14.29 1.02
C THR A 295 0.66 12.94 1.74
N GLY A 296 1.20 11.90 1.12
CA GLY A 296 1.22 10.53 1.63
C GLY A 296 -0.05 9.73 1.34
N GLU A 297 -1.12 10.36 0.88
CA GLU A 297 -2.38 9.67 0.60
C GLU A 297 -2.35 8.91 -0.72
N ILE A 298 -3.03 7.77 -0.72
CA ILE A 298 -3.42 7.02 -1.92
C ILE A 298 -4.88 7.33 -2.22
N GLY A 299 -5.17 7.63 -3.48
CA GLY A 299 -6.51 7.95 -3.91
C GLY A 299 -6.70 7.92 -5.42
N TYR A 300 -7.79 8.48 -5.89
CA TYR A 300 -8.11 8.58 -7.31
C TYR A 300 -8.32 10.02 -7.76
N ILE A 301 -8.09 10.26 -9.04
CA ILE A 301 -8.43 11.51 -9.73
C ILE A 301 -9.27 11.16 -10.95
N VAL A 302 -10.50 11.66 -10.99
CA VAL A 302 -11.32 11.67 -12.21
C VAL A 302 -10.90 12.87 -13.04
N THR A 303 -10.53 12.64 -14.29
CA THR A 303 -10.02 13.70 -15.16
C THR A 303 -10.93 13.95 -16.36
N ASN A 304 -10.69 15.06 -17.08
CA ASN A 304 -11.30 15.33 -18.38
C ASN A 304 -10.44 14.85 -19.56
N LEU A 305 -9.41 14.04 -19.30
CA LEU A 305 -8.59 13.43 -20.34
C LEU A 305 -9.42 12.42 -21.15
N LYS A 306 -9.06 12.28 -22.43
CA LYS A 306 -9.83 11.44 -23.36
C LYS A 306 -9.29 10.02 -23.48
N THR A 307 -7.99 9.85 -23.23
CA THR A 307 -7.32 8.56 -23.36
C THR A 307 -6.32 8.33 -22.23
N THR A 308 -6.13 7.08 -21.83
CA THR A 308 -5.10 6.70 -20.84
C THR A 308 -3.67 6.94 -21.33
N ARG A 309 -3.47 7.15 -22.66
CA ARG A 309 -2.16 7.49 -23.23
C ARG A 309 -1.69 8.88 -22.83
N GLU A 310 -2.60 9.78 -22.48
CA GLU A 310 -2.31 11.14 -22.00
C GLU A 310 -1.80 11.11 -20.54
N ALA A 311 -2.17 10.10 -19.76
CA ALA A 311 -1.74 9.92 -18.37
C ALA A 311 -1.19 8.51 -18.18
N ARG A 312 0.07 8.33 -18.54
CA ARG A 312 0.73 7.01 -18.48
C ARG A 312 1.01 6.62 -17.05
N VAL A 313 0.90 5.35 -16.77
CA VAL A 313 1.32 4.80 -15.49
C VAL A 313 2.84 4.95 -15.33
N GLY A 314 3.27 5.35 -14.13
CA GLY A 314 4.65 5.75 -13.84
C GLY A 314 4.93 7.25 -14.09
N ASP A 315 3.98 8.00 -14.70
CA ASP A 315 4.10 9.45 -14.84
C ASP A 315 3.77 10.16 -13.51
N THR A 316 4.16 11.42 -13.43
CA THR A 316 3.89 12.29 -12.27
C THR A 316 2.85 13.33 -12.63
N VAL A 317 1.79 13.41 -11.81
CA VAL A 317 0.83 14.51 -11.84
C VAL A 317 1.35 15.67 -11.01
N THR A 318 1.32 16.87 -11.57
CA THR A 318 1.60 18.13 -10.85
C THR A 318 0.49 19.14 -11.11
N LEU A 319 0.44 20.20 -10.29
CA LEU A 319 -0.43 21.32 -10.60
C LEU A 319 0.18 22.20 -11.70
N LYS A 320 -0.66 22.71 -12.61
CA LYS A 320 -0.22 23.55 -13.75
C LYS A 320 0.71 24.68 -13.32
N LYS A 321 0.45 25.33 -12.19
CA LYS A 321 1.26 26.44 -11.64
C LYS A 321 2.71 26.07 -11.28
N TYR A 322 3.03 24.78 -11.21
CA TYR A 322 4.38 24.28 -10.90
C TYR A 322 5.10 23.70 -12.13
N PHE A 323 4.41 23.64 -13.26
CA PHE A 323 4.94 23.10 -14.50
C PHE A 323 5.40 24.20 -15.48
N GLU A 324 4.89 25.40 -15.32
CA GLU A 324 5.31 26.62 -16.04
C GLU A 324 6.55 27.20 -15.32
#